data_645b922a0e9a728d012257965693f9e6
#
_entry.id   645b922a0e9a728d012257965693f9e6
#
_cell.length_a   1.000
_cell.length_b   1.000
_cell.length_c   1.000
_cell.angle_alpha   90.00
_cell.angle_beta   90.00
_cell.angle_gamma   90.00
#
_symmetry.space_group_name_H-M   'P 1'
#
loop_
_entity.id
_entity.type
_entity.pdbx_description
1 polymer ?
#
loop_
_entity_poly.entity_id
_entity_poly.type
_entity_poly.pdbx_seq_one_letter_code
_entity_poly.pdbx_strand_id
1 'polypeptide(L)'
;MTFIKKSILFLSLISVVSCSAEETPSAPPISDITIDNFPIIDGSDSTDPLRTILMCKILGFNYKWERRPFTQEPGADIKMIVPEYTCSEDERIYLNTHCLKQSNTHMSFMNLIDDKVEMVIAARLISRDEKVYAEENGVTLIGKPIAKDALTFMVNPLNPVNNLSISQLQRIYTGEITNWKEVGGNDEEINPYVRNRNSGSQEKFETLVMDGLTIGDFPELQVGLTMMSPYYQLEEDKQGIGYSPFYYYSVIVDNGSTRAIGINGVEMTKENIISNTYPYTTEVYAAVRSDIDSNSTAYKLFEFLTTAEGQNIVNESGYVPLDKASSVRSIYGANDITLSTIYPSSG
;
A
#
# COMPACT_ATOMS: atom_id res chain seq x y z
N MET A 1 -70.22 -33.83 32.97
CA MET A 1 -68.98 -33.86 33.75
C MET A 1 -67.87 -34.36 32.86
N THR A 2 -67.18 -33.41 32.21
CA THR A 2 -66.16 -33.73 31.16
C THR A 2 -64.80 -33.26 31.67
N PHE A 3 -63.91 -34.22 31.96
CA PHE A 3 -62.55 -33.96 32.42
C PHE A 3 -61.66 -33.55 31.25
N ILE A 4 -61.13 -32.30 31.29
CA ILE A 4 -60.11 -31.82 30.36
C ILE A 4 -58.72 -32.17 30.94
N LYS A 5 -58.00 -33.08 30.26
CA LYS A 5 -56.57 -33.36 30.54
C LYS A 5 -55.73 -32.25 29.96
N LYS A 6 -55.05 -31.47 30.82
CA LYS A 6 -53.96 -30.56 30.41
C LYS A 6 -52.68 -31.36 30.23
N SER A 7 -52.19 -31.46 28.99
CA SER A 7 -50.84 -31.95 28.70
C SER A 7 -49.85 -30.77 28.86
N ILE A 8 -48.90 -30.92 29.74
CA ILE A 8 -47.78 -30.00 29.94
C ILE A 8 -46.66 -30.47 29.02
N LEU A 9 -46.37 -29.64 28.00
CA LEU A 9 -45.25 -29.85 27.09
C LEU A 9 -43.97 -29.27 27.74
N PHE A 10 -43.04 -30.12 28.13
CA PHE A 10 -41.72 -29.73 28.58
C PHE A 10 -40.85 -29.41 27.37
N LEU A 11 -40.60 -28.13 27.14
CA LEU A 11 -39.64 -27.68 26.15
C LEU A 11 -38.24 -27.72 26.81
N SER A 12 -37.43 -28.71 26.48
CA SER A 12 -36.02 -28.75 26.88
C SER A 12 -35.23 -27.78 26.01
N LEU A 13 -34.78 -26.67 26.60
CA LEU A 13 -33.82 -25.77 26.00
C LEU A 13 -32.45 -26.47 25.95
N ILE A 14 -32.04 -26.91 24.76
CA ILE A 14 -30.68 -27.37 24.52
C ILE A 14 -29.85 -26.10 24.24
N SER A 15 -29.10 -25.63 25.23
CA SER A 15 -28.07 -24.59 25.03
C SER A 15 -26.92 -25.23 24.26
N VAL A 16 -26.82 -24.90 22.97
CA VAL A 16 -25.63 -25.18 22.19
C VAL A 16 -24.56 -24.22 22.67
N VAL A 17 -23.65 -24.69 23.50
CA VAL A 17 -22.40 -24.00 23.80
C VAL A 17 -21.55 -24.11 22.54
N SER A 18 -21.52 -23.01 21.75
CA SER A 18 -20.55 -22.84 20.68
C SER A 18 -19.17 -22.67 21.31
N CYS A 19 -18.42 -23.76 21.37
CA CYS A 19 -17.01 -23.73 21.68
C CYS A 19 -16.32 -23.09 20.46
N SER A 20 -15.99 -21.81 20.53
CA SER A 20 -15.03 -21.21 19.62
C SER A 20 -13.70 -21.92 19.87
N ALA A 21 -13.28 -22.77 18.94
CA ALA A 21 -11.94 -23.32 18.96
C ALA A 21 -10.97 -22.10 18.94
N GLU A 22 -10.21 -21.91 20.01
CA GLU A 22 -9.02 -21.08 19.99
C GLU A 22 -8.11 -21.70 18.93
N GLU A 23 -7.90 -20.99 17.82
CA GLU A 23 -6.91 -21.39 16.84
C GLU A 23 -5.55 -21.38 17.54
N THR A 24 -4.99 -22.56 17.75
CA THR A 24 -3.60 -22.68 18.21
C THR A 24 -2.70 -21.95 17.22
N PRO A 25 -1.82 -21.05 17.69
CA PRO A 25 -0.91 -20.34 16.80
C PRO A 25 -0.18 -21.35 15.90
N SER A 26 -0.24 -21.17 14.59
CA SER A 26 0.55 -21.97 13.67
C SER A 26 2.03 -21.74 13.96
N ALA A 27 2.86 -22.80 13.81
CA ALA A 27 4.30 -22.65 13.98
C ALA A 27 4.84 -21.50 13.09
N PRO A 28 5.84 -20.74 13.56
CA PRO A 28 6.45 -19.67 12.77
C PRO A 28 6.90 -20.18 11.40
N PRO A 29 6.60 -19.46 10.31
CA PRO A 29 6.91 -19.92 8.95
C PRO A 29 8.42 -20.05 8.69
N ILE A 30 9.25 -19.32 9.43
CA ILE A 30 10.72 -19.39 9.40
C ILE A 30 11.21 -19.52 10.84
N SER A 31 11.54 -20.75 11.24
CA SER A 31 11.78 -21.09 12.66
C SER A 31 13.12 -20.59 13.24
N ASP A 32 14.06 -20.18 12.41
CA ASP A 32 15.38 -19.66 12.82
C ASP A 32 15.43 -18.13 12.94
N ILE A 33 14.33 -17.44 12.67
CA ILE A 33 14.18 -16.00 12.94
C ILE A 33 13.51 -15.81 14.30
N THR A 34 14.19 -15.10 15.18
CA THR A 34 13.79 -14.77 16.54
C THR A 34 13.78 -13.27 16.76
N ILE A 35 13.36 -12.78 17.91
CA ILE A 35 13.43 -11.36 18.25
C ILE A 35 14.85 -10.82 18.14
N ASP A 36 15.85 -11.59 18.63
CA ASP A 36 17.24 -11.16 18.70
C ASP A 36 17.91 -10.98 17.33
N ASN A 37 17.42 -11.68 16.31
CA ASN A 37 17.99 -11.65 14.96
C ASN A 37 16.96 -11.21 13.89
N PHE A 38 15.83 -10.62 14.31
CA PHE A 38 14.86 -10.07 13.36
C PHE A 38 15.53 -8.90 12.60
N PRO A 39 15.47 -8.90 11.25
CA PRO A 39 16.23 -7.91 10.48
C PRO A 39 15.63 -6.50 10.61
N ILE A 40 16.47 -5.51 10.33
CA ILE A 40 16.04 -4.11 10.27
C ILE A 40 15.36 -3.86 8.92
N ILE A 41 14.06 -3.59 8.95
CA ILE A 41 13.22 -3.38 7.78
C ILE A 41 12.69 -1.95 7.76
N ASP A 42 12.88 -1.25 6.64
CA ASP A 42 12.31 0.08 6.40
C ASP A 42 11.35 0.05 5.20
N GLY A 43 10.67 1.15 4.92
CA GLY A 43 9.80 1.22 3.75
C GLY A 43 8.91 2.45 3.69
N SER A 44 8.02 2.46 2.69
CA SER A 44 7.00 3.51 2.55
C SER A 44 5.94 3.41 3.64
N ASP A 45 5.31 4.53 3.97
CA ASP A 45 4.23 4.60 4.96
C ASP A 45 3.09 3.63 4.63
N SER A 46 2.75 3.48 3.35
CA SER A 46 1.70 2.55 2.91
C SER A 46 2.05 1.07 3.14
N THR A 47 3.33 0.72 3.29
CA THR A 47 3.77 -0.67 3.53
C THR A 47 3.91 -1.03 5.01
N ASP A 48 3.69 -0.08 5.92
CA ASP A 48 3.79 -0.30 7.36
C ASP A 48 2.92 -1.47 7.86
N PRO A 49 1.64 -1.60 7.48
CA PRO A 49 0.84 -2.75 7.90
C PRO A 49 1.39 -4.09 7.43
N LEU A 50 1.89 -4.18 6.19
CA LEU A 50 2.50 -5.40 5.67
C LEU A 50 3.76 -5.79 6.47
N ARG A 51 4.64 -4.81 6.77
CA ARG A 51 5.86 -5.03 7.57
C ARG A 51 5.53 -5.48 8.98
N THR A 52 4.53 -4.87 9.60
CA THR A 52 4.07 -5.21 10.94
C THR A 52 3.43 -6.60 10.99
N ILE A 53 2.58 -6.97 10.02
CA ILE A 53 2.01 -8.33 9.94
C ILE A 53 3.10 -9.36 9.69
N LEU A 54 4.05 -9.06 8.80
CA LEU A 54 5.20 -9.95 8.54
C LEU A 54 5.96 -10.24 9.84
N MET A 55 6.30 -9.21 10.61
CA MET A 55 6.94 -9.37 11.92
C MET A 55 6.09 -10.24 12.86
N CYS A 56 4.80 -9.96 12.98
CA CYS A 56 3.92 -10.73 13.85
C CYS A 56 3.87 -12.22 13.47
N LYS A 57 3.71 -12.52 12.18
CA LYS A 57 3.64 -13.90 11.67
C LYS A 57 4.96 -14.65 11.85
N ILE A 58 6.10 -13.99 11.60
CA ILE A 58 7.41 -14.62 11.77
C ILE A 58 7.74 -14.87 13.24
N LEU A 59 7.36 -13.98 14.14
CA LEU A 59 7.65 -14.10 15.58
C LEU A 59 6.52 -14.76 16.40
N GLY A 60 5.43 -15.15 15.75
CA GLY A 60 4.31 -15.83 16.41
C GLY A 60 3.43 -14.91 17.25
N PHE A 61 3.41 -13.61 17.00
CA PHE A 61 2.49 -12.68 17.66
C PHE A 61 1.14 -12.66 16.97
N ASN A 62 0.07 -12.54 17.74
CA ASN A 62 -1.23 -12.17 17.23
C ASN A 62 -1.26 -10.67 16.88
N TYR A 63 -2.22 -10.28 16.07
CA TYR A 63 -2.47 -8.88 15.74
C TYR A 63 -3.94 -8.67 15.40
N LYS A 64 -4.38 -7.42 15.47
CA LYS A 64 -5.72 -7.00 15.04
C LYS A 64 -5.66 -5.70 14.24
N TRP A 65 -6.68 -5.51 13.41
CA TRP A 65 -6.92 -4.24 12.76
C TRP A 65 -7.76 -3.34 13.68
N GLU A 66 -7.28 -2.12 13.94
CA GLU A 66 -8.01 -1.12 14.71
C GLU A 66 -8.06 0.21 13.94
N ARG A 67 -9.18 0.94 14.07
CA ARG A 67 -9.20 2.35 13.70
C ARG A 67 -8.62 3.17 14.82
N ARG A 68 -7.69 4.05 14.47
CA ARG A 68 -7.03 4.96 15.42
C ARG A 68 -6.89 6.34 14.81
N PRO A 69 -6.92 7.40 15.66
CA PRO A 69 -6.61 8.75 15.21
C PRO A 69 -5.27 8.82 14.50
N PHE A 70 -5.25 9.46 13.34
CA PHE A 70 -4.01 9.69 12.61
C PHE A 70 -3.28 10.88 13.23
N THR A 71 -2.12 10.62 13.82
CA THR A 71 -1.41 11.61 14.64
C THR A 71 -0.89 12.82 13.86
N GLN A 72 -0.71 12.68 12.54
CA GLN A 72 -0.24 13.77 11.68
C GLN A 72 -1.36 14.72 11.25
N GLU A 73 -2.62 14.32 11.39
CA GLU A 73 -3.78 15.13 11.04
C GLU A 73 -4.92 14.91 12.06
N PRO A 74 -5.16 15.87 12.97
CA PRO A 74 -6.21 15.77 13.98
C PRO A 74 -7.61 15.62 13.35
N GLY A 75 -8.37 14.63 13.80
CA GLY A 75 -9.73 14.35 13.32
C GLY A 75 -9.83 13.22 12.30
N ALA A 76 -8.69 12.69 11.83
CA ALA A 76 -8.66 11.53 10.96
C ALA A 76 -8.53 10.21 11.71
N ASP A 77 -9.29 9.22 11.30
CA ASP A 77 -9.14 7.84 11.72
C ASP A 77 -8.70 6.96 10.56
N ILE A 78 -7.60 6.25 10.76
CA ILE A 78 -7.10 5.26 9.82
C ILE A 78 -7.10 3.87 10.43
N LYS A 79 -7.20 2.84 9.59
CA LYS A 79 -6.97 1.47 10.03
C LYS A 79 -5.49 1.19 10.18
N MET A 80 -5.10 0.66 11.33
CA MET A 80 -3.72 0.29 11.66
C MET A 80 -3.67 -1.13 12.19
N ILE A 81 -2.53 -1.78 12.02
CA ILE A 81 -2.23 -3.05 12.70
C ILE A 81 -1.78 -2.77 14.13
N VAL A 82 -2.36 -3.49 15.05
CA VAL A 82 -1.98 -3.48 16.47
C VAL A 82 -1.51 -4.86 16.87
N PRO A 83 -0.19 -5.06 17.01
CA PRO A 83 0.35 -6.32 17.49
C PRO A 83 -0.06 -6.60 18.95
N GLU A 84 -0.29 -7.87 19.24
CA GLU A 84 -0.53 -8.39 20.60
C GLU A 84 0.75 -9.09 21.08
N TYR A 85 1.69 -8.27 21.60
CA TYR A 85 3.00 -8.76 22.00
C TYR A 85 2.92 -9.70 23.21
N THR A 86 3.62 -10.82 23.11
CA THR A 86 3.83 -11.78 24.21
C THR A 86 5.27 -11.77 24.71
N CYS A 87 6.06 -10.77 24.32
CA CYS A 87 7.44 -10.57 24.71
C CYS A 87 7.58 -9.47 25.81
N SER A 88 8.78 -9.25 26.30
CA SER A 88 9.07 -8.18 27.28
C SER A 88 8.88 -6.78 26.69
N GLU A 89 8.78 -5.77 27.56
CA GLU A 89 8.68 -4.38 27.15
C GLU A 89 9.90 -3.93 26.37
N ASP A 90 11.11 -4.33 26.78
CA ASP A 90 12.35 -3.99 26.11
C ASP A 90 12.41 -4.60 24.68
N GLU A 91 12.01 -5.85 24.51
CA GLU A 91 11.90 -6.51 23.21
C GLU A 91 10.85 -5.83 22.31
N ARG A 92 9.70 -5.44 22.89
CA ARG A 92 8.67 -4.69 22.17
C ARG A 92 9.20 -3.34 21.66
N ILE A 93 9.91 -2.61 22.52
CA ILE A 93 10.55 -1.34 22.15
C ILE A 93 11.58 -1.60 21.05
N TYR A 94 12.43 -2.61 21.20
CA TYR A 94 13.44 -2.98 20.20
C TYR A 94 12.81 -3.27 18.82
N LEU A 95 11.79 -4.10 18.77
CA LEU A 95 11.09 -4.41 17.52
C LEU A 95 10.50 -3.17 16.84
N ASN A 96 9.80 -2.31 17.60
CA ASN A 96 9.10 -1.15 17.03
C ASN A 96 10.02 0.05 16.70
N THR A 97 11.19 0.17 17.33
CA THR A 97 12.06 1.33 17.15
C THR A 97 13.34 1.01 16.39
N HIS A 98 13.80 -0.23 16.48
CA HIS A 98 15.04 -0.67 15.83
C HIS A 98 14.76 -1.52 14.60
N CYS A 99 13.93 -2.56 14.70
CA CYS A 99 13.71 -3.48 13.60
C CYS A 99 12.73 -2.95 12.54
N LEU A 100 11.62 -2.32 12.95
CA LEU A 100 10.67 -1.70 12.02
C LEU A 100 10.92 -0.19 11.96
N LYS A 101 11.69 0.24 10.97
CA LYS A 101 11.89 1.66 10.69
C LYS A 101 10.69 2.24 9.96
N GLN A 102 10.43 3.51 10.21
CA GLN A 102 9.31 4.24 9.62
C GLN A 102 9.83 5.52 8.94
N SER A 103 10.50 5.33 7.83
CA SER A 103 10.96 6.39 6.94
C SER A 103 9.97 6.55 5.77
N ASN A 104 10.04 7.65 5.05
CA ASN A 104 9.35 7.74 3.76
C ASN A 104 10.10 6.89 2.71
N THR A 105 9.49 6.67 1.54
CA THR A 105 10.06 5.81 0.48
C THR A 105 11.47 6.23 0.09
N HIS A 106 11.73 7.52 -0.07
CA HIS A 106 13.05 8.04 -0.43
C HIS A 106 14.09 7.70 0.65
N MET A 107 13.81 8.06 1.89
CA MET A 107 14.74 7.82 2.99
C MET A 107 14.96 6.33 3.26
N SER A 108 13.97 5.45 3.01
CA SER A 108 14.16 4.02 3.18
C SER A 108 15.19 3.45 2.21
N PHE A 109 15.19 3.89 0.94
CA PHE A 109 16.23 3.51 -0.02
C PHE A 109 17.60 4.10 0.33
N MET A 110 17.66 5.36 0.78
CA MET A 110 18.91 5.96 1.26
C MET A 110 19.48 5.16 2.44
N ASN A 111 18.63 4.76 3.40
CA ASN A 111 19.03 3.94 4.54
C ASN A 111 19.56 2.56 4.11
N LEU A 112 18.97 1.94 3.06
CA LEU A 112 19.45 0.66 2.53
C LEU A 112 20.81 0.81 1.82
N ILE A 113 21.00 1.87 1.06
CA ILE A 113 22.27 2.17 0.38
C ILE A 113 23.37 2.41 1.43
N ASP A 114 23.05 3.15 2.49
CA ASP A 114 23.97 3.48 3.60
C ASP A 114 24.22 2.31 4.58
N ASP A 115 23.66 1.13 4.34
CA ASP A 115 23.74 -0.05 5.22
C ASP A 115 23.19 0.20 6.65
N LYS A 116 22.20 1.08 6.77
CA LYS A 116 21.51 1.36 8.03
C LYS A 116 20.30 0.46 8.27
N VAL A 117 19.83 -0.19 7.21
CA VAL A 117 18.75 -1.18 7.22
C VAL A 117 19.11 -2.33 6.27
N GLU A 118 18.55 -3.50 6.52
CA GLU A 118 18.91 -4.72 5.79
C GLU A 118 17.93 -5.03 4.66
N MET A 119 16.67 -4.56 4.77
CA MET A 119 15.65 -4.77 3.75
C MET A 119 14.73 -3.54 3.67
N VAL A 120 14.24 -3.24 2.49
CA VAL A 120 13.21 -2.23 2.25
C VAL A 120 11.99 -2.87 1.61
N ILE A 121 10.78 -2.50 2.09
CA ILE A 121 9.52 -2.79 1.43
C ILE A 121 8.90 -1.46 1.01
N ALA A 122 8.82 -1.22 -0.31
CA ALA A 122 8.41 0.06 -0.86
C ALA A 122 7.35 -0.08 -1.95
N ALA A 123 6.43 0.87 -2.01
CA ALA A 123 5.33 0.88 -2.98
C ALA A 123 5.75 1.39 -4.38
N ARG A 124 7.03 1.50 -4.66
CA ARG A 124 7.63 1.82 -5.96
C ARG A 124 9.05 1.27 -6.06
N LEU A 125 9.57 1.25 -7.25
CA LEU A 125 11.01 1.04 -7.47
C LEU A 125 11.81 2.26 -6.99
N ILE A 126 13.12 2.08 -6.92
CA ILE A 126 14.09 3.14 -6.62
C ILE A 126 14.02 4.23 -7.70
N SER A 127 14.03 5.50 -7.27
CA SER A 127 14.03 6.67 -8.15
C SER A 127 15.37 6.88 -8.83
N ARG A 128 15.39 7.81 -9.79
CA ARG A 128 16.64 8.17 -10.48
C ARG A 128 17.69 8.71 -9.51
N ASP A 129 17.30 9.55 -8.58
CA ASP A 129 18.21 10.19 -7.62
C ASP A 129 18.82 9.17 -6.67
N GLU A 130 18.00 8.24 -6.18
CA GLU A 130 18.43 7.12 -5.35
C GLU A 130 19.38 6.19 -6.10
N LYS A 131 19.11 5.97 -7.41
CA LYS A 131 19.99 5.19 -8.27
C LYS A 131 21.36 5.84 -8.43
N VAL A 132 21.40 7.13 -8.73
CA VAL A 132 22.64 7.89 -8.84
C VAL A 132 23.42 7.81 -7.52
N TYR A 133 22.74 7.96 -6.39
CA TYR A 133 23.37 7.85 -5.08
C TYR A 133 23.93 6.46 -4.82
N ALA A 134 23.23 5.39 -5.19
CA ALA A 134 23.72 4.02 -5.07
C ALA A 134 24.97 3.80 -5.94
N GLU A 135 24.96 4.29 -7.19
CA GLU A 135 26.09 4.21 -8.11
C GLU A 135 27.33 4.96 -7.57
N GLU A 136 27.15 6.18 -7.04
CA GLU A 136 28.23 6.99 -6.44
C GLU A 136 28.84 6.32 -5.20
N ASN A 137 28.05 5.54 -4.46
CA ASN A 137 28.53 4.78 -3.30
C ASN A 137 28.97 3.36 -3.63
N GLY A 138 28.96 2.94 -4.91
CA GLY A 138 29.36 1.60 -5.34
C GLY A 138 28.42 0.50 -4.86
N VAL A 139 27.16 0.82 -4.56
CA VAL A 139 26.14 -0.12 -4.05
C VAL A 139 25.23 -0.57 -5.18
N THR A 140 24.98 -1.86 -5.23
CA THR A 140 23.97 -2.46 -6.11
C THR A 140 22.83 -3.01 -5.26
N LEU A 141 21.59 -2.71 -5.64
CA LEU A 141 20.40 -3.25 -5.00
C LEU A 141 19.77 -4.35 -5.87
N ILE A 142 19.30 -5.39 -5.24
CA ILE A 142 18.43 -6.38 -5.86
C ILE A 142 17.02 -6.24 -5.25
N GLY A 143 16.01 -6.44 -6.08
CA GLY A 143 14.64 -6.37 -5.62
C GLY A 143 13.71 -7.21 -6.46
N LYS A 144 12.54 -7.45 -5.92
CA LYS A 144 11.49 -8.19 -6.60
C LYS A 144 10.12 -7.66 -6.22
N PRO A 145 9.14 -7.73 -7.13
CA PRO A 145 7.76 -7.45 -6.77
C PRO A 145 7.29 -8.48 -5.75
N ILE A 146 6.51 -8.04 -4.77
CA ILE A 146 5.93 -8.88 -3.72
C ILE A 146 4.41 -8.71 -3.62
N ALA A 147 3.86 -7.66 -4.18
CA ALA A 147 2.43 -7.39 -4.22
C ALA A 147 2.08 -6.49 -5.40
N LYS A 148 0.80 -6.46 -5.77
CA LYS A 148 0.25 -5.46 -6.68
C LYS A 148 -0.51 -4.38 -5.91
N ASP A 149 -0.51 -3.18 -6.48
CA ASP A 149 -1.26 -2.01 -6.05
C ASP A 149 -1.69 -1.22 -7.31
N ALA A 150 -2.30 -0.07 -7.15
CA ALA A 150 -2.62 0.82 -8.26
C ALA A 150 -2.63 2.28 -7.81
N LEU A 151 -2.48 3.22 -8.74
CA LEU A 151 -2.77 4.61 -8.50
C LEU A 151 -4.26 4.86 -8.81
N THR A 152 -5.04 5.16 -7.78
CA THR A 152 -6.48 5.34 -7.82
C THR A 152 -6.81 6.81 -7.92
N PHE A 153 -7.66 7.21 -8.87
CA PHE A 153 -8.23 8.55 -8.94
C PHE A 153 -9.56 8.60 -8.21
N MET A 154 -9.78 9.68 -7.48
CA MET A 154 -10.92 9.85 -6.59
C MET A 154 -11.54 11.22 -6.76
N VAL A 155 -12.84 11.26 -6.54
CA VAL A 155 -13.67 12.48 -6.48
C VAL A 155 -14.57 12.45 -5.24
N ASN A 156 -15.19 13.56 -4.91
CA ASN A 156 -16.28 13.58 -3.92
C ASN A 156 -17.41 12.64 -4.37
N PRO A 157 -18.08 11.88 -3.48
CA PRO A 157 -19.17 10.98 -3.83
C PRO A 157 -20.34 11.64 -4.58
N LEU A 158 -20.52 12.96 -4.44
CA LEU A 158 -21.56 13.73 -5.11
C LEU A 158 -21.18 14.18 -6.53
N ASN A 159 -19.92 14.02 -6.94
CA ASN A 159 -19.49 14.30 -8.32
C ASN A 159 -20.08 13.25 -9.26
N PRO A 160 -20.77 13.63 -10.37
CA PRO A 160 -21.43 12.68 -11.27
C PRO A 160 -20.45 11.93 -12.21
N VAL A 161 -19.22 12.39 -12.37
CA VAL A 161 -18.24 11.78 -13.29
C VAL A 161 -17.74 10.45 -12.73
N ASN A 162 -17.95 9.36 -13.47
CA ASN A 162 -17.59 8.00 -13.07
C ASN A 162 -16.36 7.44 -13.78
N ASN A 163 -15.94 8.08 -14.87
CA ASN A 163 -14.84 7.61 -15.70
C ASN A 163 -14.20 8.78 -16.44
N LEU A 164 -12.91 8.73 -16.60
CA LEU A 164 -12.12 9.62 -17.47
C LEU A 164 -11.25 8.79 -18.42
N SER A 165 -11.02 9.29 -19.64
CA SER A 165 -9.95 8.75 -20.45
C SER A 165 -8.60 9.22 -19.90
N ILE A 166 -7.51 8.52 -20.24
CA ILE A 166 -6.15 8.93 -19.89
C ILE A 166 -5.89 10.35 -20.39
N SER A 167 -6.27 10.65 -21.65
CA SER A 167 -6.10 12.00 -22.21
C SER A 167 -6.89 13.07 -21.46
N GLN A 168 -8.14 12.79 -21.05
CA GLN A 168 -8.91 13.75 -20.24
C GLN A 168 -8.24 13.99 -18.88
N LEU A 169 -7.79 12.93 -18.23
CA LEU A 169 -7.09 13.02 -16.95
C LEU A 169 -5.81 13.86 -17.07
N GLN A 170 -4.97 13.60 -18.06
CA GLN A 170 -3.78 14.39 -18.35
C GLN A 170 -4.10 15.86 -18.61
N ARG A 171 -5.11 16.14 -19.43
CA ARG A 171 -5.52 17.50 -19.75
C ARG A 171 -6.13 18.27 -18.57
N ILE A 172 -6.74 17.58 -17.62
CA ILE A 172 -7.15 18.17 -16.33
C ILE A 172 -5.91 18.60 -15.55
N TYR A 173 -4.93 17.72 -15.41
CA TYR A 173 -3.74 18.02 -14.62
C TYR A 173 -2.68 18.89 -15.33
N THR A 174 -2.79 19.11 -16.63
CA THR A 174 -2.04 20.19 -17.34
C THR A 174 -2.76 21.55 -17.28
N GLY A 175 -4.02 21.58 -16.81
CA GLY A 175 -4.83 22.80 -16.77
C GLY A 175 -5.52 23.15 -18.10
N GLU A 176 -5.54 22.24 -19.07
CA GLU A 176 -6.24 22.43 -20.35
C GLU A 176 -7.76 22.22 -20.22
N ILE A 177 -8.19 21.26 -19.41
CA ILE A 177 -9.60 21.03 -19.05
C ILE A 177 -9.80 21.59 -17.65
N THR A 178 -10.65 22.58 -17.51
CA THR A 178 -10.87 23.28 -16.25
C THR A 178 -12.33 23.21 -15.76
N ASN A 179 -13.21 22.61 -16.53
CA ASN A 179 -14.63 22.51 -16.17
C ASN A 179 -15.14 21.08 -16.35
N TRP A 180 -15.85 20.56 -15.34
CA TRP A 180 -16.39 19.20 -15.34
C TRP A 180 -17.33 18.91 -16.50
N LYS A 181 -18.05 19.92 -17.07
CA LYS A 181 -18.93 19.72 -18.23
C LYS A 181 -18.19 19.22 -19.48
N GLU A 182 -16.89 19.53 -19.60
CA GLU A 182 -16.07 19.09 -20.74
C GLU A 182 -15.82 17.56 -20.73
N VAL A 183 -16.04 16.94 -19.58
CA VAL A 183 -15.89 15.50 -19.36
C VAL A 183 -17.18 14.81 -18.92
N GLY A 184 -18.33 15.45 -19.10
CA GLY A 184 -19.66 14.88 -18.86
C GLY A 184 -20.21 15.11 -17.44
N GLY A 185 -19.58 15.99 -16.68
CA GLY A 185 -20.05 16.41 -15.36
C GLY A 185 -20.90 17.68 -15.40
N ASN A 186 -21.07 18.30 -14.23
CA ASN A 186 -21.80 19.56 -14.07
C ASN A 186 -21.00 20.75 -14.66
N ASP A 187 -21.67 21.88 -14.89
CA ASP A 187 -21.01 23.13 -15.28
C ASP A 187 -20.38 23.79 -14.05
N GLU A 188 -19.26 23.21 -13.60
CA GLU A 188 -18.52 23.61 -12.41
C GLU A 188 -17.01 23.49 -12.69
N GLU A 189 -16.21 24.33 -12.06
CA GLU A 189 -14.75 24.31 -12.18
C GLU A 189 -14.18 23.02 -11.60
N ILE A 190 -13.06 22.53 -12.16
CA ILE A 190 -12.32 21.38 -11.63
C ILE A 190 -11.21 21.90 -10.71
N ASN A 191 -11.09 21.32 -9.52
CA ASN A 191 -9.99 21.56 -8.58
C ASN A 191 -9.09 20.32 -8.52
N PRO A 192 -8.00 20.28 -9.30
CA PRO A 192 -7.04 19.17 -9.24
C PRO A 192 -6.16 19.27 -7.99
N TYR A 193 -6.15 18.21 -7.19
CA TYR A 193 -5.28 18.08 -6.02
C TYR A 193 -4.05 17.23 -6.37
N VAL A 194 -2.89 17.72 -5.99
CA VAL A 194 -1.59 17.06 -6.19
C VAL A 194 -0.92 16.78 -4.85
N ARG A 195 0.12 15.97 -4.84
CA ARG A 195 0.91 15.70 -3.65
C ARG A 195 2.24 16.47 -3.70
N ASN A 196 2.85 16.64 -2.55
CA ASN A 196 4.18 17.23 -2.45
C ASN A 196 5.24 16.37 -3.19
N ARG A 197 6.28 17.02 -3.72
CA ARG A 197 7.32 16.43 -4.59
C ARG A 197 7.98 15.16 -4.08
N ASN A 198 8.16 15.02 -2.76
CA ASN A 198 8.83 13.86 -2.16
C ASN A 198 7.85 12.71 -1.80
N SER A 199 6.61 12.81 -2.25
CA SER A 199 5.60 11.76 -2.07
C SER A 199 5.77 10.67 -3.11
N GLY A 200 5.80 9.40 -2.69
CA GLY A 200 5.79 8.27 -3.62
C GLY A 200 4.55 8.22 -4.51
N SER A 201 3.41 8.77 -4.06
CA SER A 201 2.21 8.90 -4.90
C SER A 201 2.39 9.97 -5.96
N GLN A 202 3.08 11.09 -5.65
CA GLN A 202 3.41 12.13 -6.62
C GLN A 202 4.33 11.60 -7.72
N GLU A 203 5.37 10.89 -7.33
CA GLU A 203 6.30 10.30 -8.30
C GLU A 203 5.61 9.28 -9.22
N LYS A 204 4.75 8.43 -8.67
CA LYS A 204 3.91 7.53 -9.50
C LYS A 204 3.02 8.32 -10.44
N PHE A 205 2.39 9.39 -9.98
CA PHE A 205 1.55 10.24 -10.79
C PHE A 205 2.34 10.90 -11.94
N GLU A 206 3.50 11.47 -11.66
CA GLU A 206 4.36 12.11 -12.67
C GLU A 206 4.87 11.11 -13.70
N THR A 207 5.27 9.91 -13.27
CA THR A 207 5.88 8.92 -14.16
C THR A 207 4.86 8.11 -14.95
N LEU A 208 3.76 7.69 -14.33
CA LEU A 208 2.79 6.78 -14.95
C LEU A 208 1.66 7.51 -15.65
N VAL A 209 1.25 8.66 -15.12
CA VAL A 209 0.08 9.38 -15.61
C VAL A 209 0.48 10.53 -16.50
N MET A 210 1.38 11.40 -16.02
CA MET A 210 1.79 12.56 -16.78
C MET A 210 2.77 12.22 -17.91
N ASP A 211 3.57 11.18 -17.76
CA ASP A 211 4.46 10.64 -18.80
C ASP A 211 5.24 11.72 -19.57
N GLY A 212 5.90 12.59 -18.82
CA GLY A 212 6.67 13.72 -19.36
C GLY A 212 5.88 15.00 -19.63
N LEU A 213 4.56 15.01 -19.46
CA LEU A 213 3.76 16.23 -19.52
C LEU A 213 4.02 17.10 -18.28
N THR A 214 3.98 18.41 -18.46
CA THR A 214 4.13 19.36 -17.34
C THR A 214 2.81 19.50 -16.60
N ILE A 215 2.85 19.30 -15.29
CA ILE A 215 1.72 19.58 -14.40
C ILE A 215 1.45 21.08 -14.38
N GLY A 216 0.19 21.48 -14.42
CA GLY A 216 -0.24 22.88 -14.32
C GLY A 216 0.20 23.52 -12.99
N ASP A 217 0.19 24.83 -12.97
CA ASP A 217 0.49 25.60 -11.75
C ASP A 217 -0.78 25.74 -10.92
N PHE A 218 -0.91 24.87 -9.91
CA PHE A 218 -2.05 24.84 -9.01
C PHE A 218 -1.76 25.60 -7.72
N PRO A 219 -2.80 26.23 -7.09
CA PRO A 219 -2.64 26.90 -5.81
C PRO A 219 -2.03 25.99 -4.72
N GLU A 220 -1.24 26.58 -3.82
CA GLU A 220 -0.58 25.84 -2.73
C GLU A 220 -1.56 25.04 -1.87
N LEU A 221 -2.80 25.52 -1.69
CA LEU A 221 -3.88 24.82 -1.00
C LEU A 221 -4.29 23.49 -1.67
N GLN A 222 -3.96 23.32 -2.94
CA GLN A 222 -4.19 22.07 -3.68
C GLN A 222 -3.05 21.06 -3.54
N VAL A 223 -1.98 21.40 -2.83
CA VAL A 223 -0.83 20.50 -2.59
C VAL A 223 -1.02 19.77 -1.26
N GLY A 224 -1.31 18.48 -1.34
CA GLY A 224 -1.44 17.61 -0.16
C GLY A 224 -0.08 17.21 0.43
N LEU A 225 0.12 17.43 1.71
CA LEU A 225 1.37 17.14 2.43
C LEU A 225 1.44 15.71 2.99
N THR A 226 0.29 15.12 3.30
CA THR A 226 0.20 13.78 3.91
C THR A 226 -0.57 12.81 3.02
N MET A 227 -0.54 11.53 3.36
CA MET A 227 -1.34 10.50 2.67
C MET A 227 -2.85 10.71 2.85
N MET A 228 -3.27 11.42 3.90
CA MET A 228 -4.67 11.73 4.19
C MET A 228 -5.19 12.97 3.45
N SER A 229 -4.30 13.89 3.05
CA SER A 229 -4.70 15.16 2.43
C SER A 229 -5.71 15.03 1.29
N PRO A 230 -5.57 14.11 0.31
CA PRO A 230 -6.56 13.98 -0.77
C PRO A 230 -7.97 13.63 -0.26
N TYR A 231 -8.08 12.89 0.83
CA TYR A 231 -9.37 12.47 1.38
C TYR A 231 -10.13 13.64 2.01
N TYR A 232 -9.46 14.46 2.82
CA TYR A 232 -10.09 15.66 3.41
C TYR A 232 -10.43 16.70 2.37
N GLN A 233 -9.49 16.95 1.46
CA GLN A 233 -9.72 17.91 0.38
C GLN A 233 -10.95 17.53 -0.44
N LEU A 234 -11.11 16.25 -0.79
CA LEU A 234 -12.24 15.78 -1.58
C LEU A 234 -13.53 15.60 -0.78
N GLU A 235 -13.47 15.39 0.54
CA GLU A 235 -14.65 15.36 1.40
C GLU A 235 -15.34 16.73 1.43
N GLU A 236 -14.55 17.80 1.53
CA GLU A 236 -15.04 19.18 1.59
C GLU A 236 -15.31 19.80 0.20
N ASP A 237 -14.62 19.31 -0.84
CA ASP A 237 -14.69 19.88 -2.20
C ASP A 237 -15.34 18.93 -3.22
N LYS A 238 -16.59 19.27 -3.62
CA LYS A 238 -17.34 18.50 -4.61
C LYS A 238 -16.78 18.61 -6.04
N GLN A 239 -15.99 19.65 -6.31
CA GLN A 239 -15.35 19.91 -7.59
C GLN A 239 -13.95 19.30 -7.67
N GLY A 240 -13.47 18.72 -6.57
CA GLY A 240 -12.14 18.17 -6.47
C GLY A 240 -11.93 16.86 -7.24
N ILE A 241 -10.71 16.69 -7.73
CA ILE A 241 -10.16 15.41 -8.18
C ILE A 241 -8.78 15.22 -7.55
N GLY A 242 -8.51 14.03 -7.02
CA GLY A 242 -7.24 13.68 -6.40
C GLY A 242 -6.88 12.22 -6.64
N TYR A 243 -5.77 11.78 -6.09
CA TYR A 243 -5.29 10.40 -6.24
C TYR A 243 -4.62 9.88 -4.98
N SER A 244 -4.65 8.55 -4.85
CA SER A 244 -4.04 7.80 -3.74
C SER A 244 -3.66 6.40 -4.22
N PRO A 245 -2.74 5.68 -3.53
CA PRO A 245 -2.61 4.24 -3.72
C PRO A 245 -3.94 3.53 -3.45
N PHE A 246 -4.28 2.53 -4.26
CA PHE A 246 -5.49 1.73 -4.08
C PHE A 246 -5.54 1.06 -2.71
N TYR A 247 -4.39 0.55 -2.26
CA TYR A 247 -4.27 -0.02 -0.93
C TYR A 247 -4.71 0.97 0.16
N TYR A 248 -4.24 2.21 0.07
CA TYR A 248 -4.57 3.23 1.06
C TYR A 248 -6.07 3.57 1.00
N TYR A 249 -6.59 3.72 -0.22
CA TYR A 249 -8.02 3.99 -0.47
C TYR A 249 -8.93 2.87 0.07
N SER A 250 -8.63 1.60 -0.24
CA SER A 250 -9.53 0.47 -0.01
C SER A 250 -9.36 -0.21 1.34
N VAL A 251 -8.20 -0.05 2.01
CA VAL A 251 -7.87 -0.75 3.25
C VAL A 251 -7.68 0.22 4.41
N ILE A 252 -6.84 1.24 4.23
CA ILE A 252 -6.43 2.10 5.35
C ILE A 252 -7.51 3.13 5.68
N VAL A 253 -8.00 3.85 4.68
CA VAL A 253 -9.03 4.90 4.88
C VAL A 253 -10.42 4.28 4.89
N ASP A 254 -10.86 3.69 3.79
CA ASP A 254 -12.13 2.94 3.65
C ASP A 254 -13.28 3.49 4.53
N ASN A 255 -13.58 4.78 4.38
CA ASN A 255 -14.58 5.49 5.19
C ASN A 255 -15.75 6.05 4.35
N GLY A 256 -15.69 5.90 3.02
CA GLY A 256 -16.70 6.39 2.09
C GLY A 256 -16.68 7.91 1.85
N SER A 257 -15.69 8.64 2.37
CA SER A 257 -15.54 10.09 2.16
C SER A 257 -15.22 10.46 0.71
N THR A 258 -14.66 9.53 -0.04
CA THR A 258 -14.30 9.69 -1.45
C THR A 258 -14.80 8.51 -2.28
N ARG A 259 -14.91 8.71 -3.58
CA ARG A 259 -15.31 7.68 -4.55
C ARG A 259 -14.26 7.56 -5.66
N ALA A 260 -13.79 6.34 -5.89
CA ALA A 260 -12.90 6.04 -7.02
C ALA A 260 -13.66 6.18 -8.35
N ILE A 261 -12.94 6.60 -9.39
CA ILE A 261 -13.42 6.66 -10.77
C ILE A 261 -12.65 5.69 -11.67
N GLY A 262 -13.32 5.22 -12.72
CA GLY A 262 -12.70 4.39 -13.76
C GLY A 262 -11.78 5.19 -14.67
N ILE A 263 -10.83 4.52 -15.32
CA ILE A 263 -9.94 5.09 -16.33
C ILE A 263 -10.05 4.28 -17.62
N ASN A 264 -10.25 4.96 -18.75
CA ASN A 264 -10.48 4.34 -20.06
C ASN A 264 -11.61 3.27 -20.04
N GLY A 265 -12.66 3.49 -19.26
CA GLY A 265 -13.78 2.55 -19.12
C GLY A 265 -13.48 1.35 -18.22
N VAL A 266 -12.31 1.28 -17.59
CA VAL A 266 -11.95 0.23 -16.64
C VAL A 266 -12.16 0.72 -15.22
N GLU A 267 -13.04 0.03 -14.48
CA GLU A 267 -13.30 0.34 -13.08
C GLU A 267 -12.11 0.01 -12.19
N MET A 268 -11.94 0.77 -11.10
CA MET A 268 -10.95 0.52 -10.07
C MET A 268 -11.45 -0.59 -9.14
N THR A 269 -11.08 -1.84 -9.46
CA THR A 269 -11.39 -3.01 -8.65
C THR A 269 -10.16 -3.88 -8.42
N LYS A 270 -10.21 -4.72 -7.38
CA LYS A 270 -9.13 -5.66 -7.07
C LYS A 270 -8.89 -6.64 -8.23
N GLU A 271 -9.96 -7.08 -8.91
CA GLU A 271 -9.93 -7.99 -10.05
C GLU A 271 -9.22 -7.36 -11.25
N ASN A 272 -9.46 -6.08 -11.52
CA ASN A 272 -8.83 -5.34 -12.61
C ASN A 272 -7.35 -5.04 -12.33
N ILE A 273 -6.95 -4.94 -11.05
CA ILE A 273 -5.54 -4.87 -10.64
C ILE A 273 -4.88 -6.24 -10.80
N ILE A 274 -5.51 -7.33 -10.36
CA ILE A 274 -4.98 -8.70 -10.51
C ILE A 274 -4.70 -9.00 -11.98
N SER A 275 -5.65 -8.72 -12.85
CA SER A 275 -5.55 -9.00 -14.31
C SER A 275 -4.70 -7.99 -15.09
N ASN A 276 -4.16 -6.93 -14.44
CA ASN A 276 -3.47 -5.80 -15.07
C ASN A 276 -4.31 -5.09 -16.16
N THR A 277 -5.63 -5.12 -16.07
CA THR A 277 -6.52 -4.40 -17.01
C THR A 277 -6.67 -2.94 -16.61
N TYR A 278 -6.53 -2.60 -15.32
CA TYR A 278 -6.54 -1.21 -14.90
C TYR A 278 -5.22 -0.52 -15.31
N PRO A 279 -5.28 0.64 -16.00
CA PRO A 279 -4.12 1.23 -16.67
C PRO A 279 -2.96 1.60 -15.74
N TYR A 280 -3.27 1.97 -14.50
CA TYR A 280 -2.27 2.42 -13.52
C TYR A 280 -2.02 1.39 -12.42
N THR A 281 -2.05 0.11 -12.78
CA THR A 281 -1.59 -0.97 -11.89
C THR A 281 -0.10 -0.82 -11.62
N THR A 282 0.29 -0.94 -10.37
CA THR A 282 1.67 -0.83 -9.89
C THR A 282 2.03 -2.03 -9.03
N GLU A 283 3.29 -2.12 -8.63
CA GLU A 283 3.79 -3.19 -7.76
C GLU A 283 4.37 -2.61 -6.48
N VAL A 284 4.37 -3.42 -5.44
CA VAL A 284 5.12 -3.23 -4.19
C VAL A 284 6.33 -4.12 -4.26
N TYR A 285 7.48 -3.62 -3.85
CA TYR A 285 8.76 -4.28 -3.98
C TYR A 285 9.39 -4.53 -2.63
N ALA A 286 10.04 -5.68 -2.47
CA ALA A 286 11.08 -5.87 -1.47
C ALA A 286 12.43 -5.66 -2.13
N ALA A 287 13.37 -5.02 -1.43
CA ALA A 287 14.73 -4.76 -1.90
C ALA A 287 15.75 -4.99 -0.80
N VAL A 288 16.92 -5.52 -1.18
CA VAL A 288 18.10 -5.73 -0.35
C VAL A 288 19.36 -5.33 -1.13
N ARG A 289 20.48 -5.16 -0.46
CA ARG A 289 21.78 -4.98 -1.14
C ARG A 289 22.19 -6.27 -1.84
N SER A 290 22.86 -6.17 -2.98
CA SER A 290 23.32 -7.35 -3.74
C SER A 290 24.45 -8.12 -3.06
N ASP A 291 25.17 -7.49 -2.14
CA ASP A 291 26.28 -8.06 -1.35
C ASP A 291 25.79 -8.66 -0.01
N ILE A 292 24.47 -8.74 0.23
CA ILE A 292 23.88 -9.33 1.44
C ILE A 292 24.25 -10.82 1.55
N ASP A 293 24.56 -11.28 2.77
CA ASP A 293 24.73 -12.71 3.02
C ASP A 293 23.43 -13.48 2.77
N SER A 294 23.47 -14.45 1.88
CA SER A 294 22.32 -15.31 1.57
C SER A 294 21.81 -16.15 2.76
N ASN A 295 22.59 -16.28 3.83
CA ASN A 295 22.18 -16.92 5.07
C ASN A 295 21.58 -15.94 6.09
N SER A 296 21.64 -14.63 5.83
CA SER A 296 21.07 -13.63 6.74
C SER A 296 19.55 -13.77 6.85
N THR A 297 19.00 -13.32 7.97
CA THR A 297 17.56 -13.32 8.21
C THR A 297 16.84 -12.38 7.25
N ALA A 298 17.45 -11.26 6.88
CA ALA A 298 16.90 -10.33 5.90
C ALA A 298 16.77 -10.98 4.51
N TYR A 299 17.79 -11.71 4.04
CA TYR A 299 17.71 -12.40 2.75
C TYR A 299 16.67 -13.53 2.78
N LYS A 300 16.57 -14.27 3.88
CA LYS A 300 15.52 -15.30 4.05
C LYS A 300 14.11 -14.71 3.99
N LEU A 301 13.87 -13.58 4.66
CA LEU A 301 12.60 -12.86 4.56
C LEU A 301 12.34 -12.31 3.16
N PHE A 302 13.38 -11.76 2.52
CA PHE A 302 13.28 -11.31 1.14
C PHE A 302 12.83 -12.45 0.22
N GLU A 303 13.43 -13.65 0.30
CA GLU A 303 13.02 -14.81 -0.49
C GLU A 303 11.63 -15.33 -0.10
N PHE A 304 11.31 -15.35 1.18
CA PHE A 304 10.05 -15.82 1.72
C PHE A 304 8.83 -15.06 1.17
N LEU A 305 8.92 -13.75 0.97
CA LEU A 305 7.79 -12.90 0.56
C LEU A 305 7.13 -13.32 -0.76
N THR A 306 7.83 -14.06 -1.63
CA THR A 306 7.28 -14.59 -2.89
C THR A 306 6.86 -16.06 -2.82
N THR A 307 7.03 -16.73 -1.68
CA THR A 307 6.48 -18.07 -1.43
C THR A 307 4.95 -18.01 -1.26
N ALA A 308 4.30 -19.17 -1.31
CA ALA A 308 2.86 -19.26 -1.06
C ALA A 308 2.48 -18.71 0.34
N GLU A 309 3.27 -18.99 1.37
CA GLU A 309 3.05 -18.49 2.73
C GLU A 309 3.29 -16.98 2.83
N GLY A 310 4.35 -16.47 2.21
CA GLY A 310 4.60 -15.03 2.12
C GLY A 310 3.48 -14.30 1.38
N GLN A 311 2.94 -14.87 0.31
CA GLN A 311 1.81 -14.31 -0.43
C GLN A 311 0.49 -14.37 0.37
N ASN A 312 0.32 -15.32 1.27
CA ASN A 312 -0.80 -15.30 2.23
C ASN A 312 -0.67 -14.10 3.19
N ILE A 313 0.54 -13.81 3.68
CA ILE A 313 0.78 -12.62 4.53
C ILE A 313 0.49 -11.33 3.74
N VAL A 314 0.92 -11.25 2.48
CA VAL A 314 0.58 -10.13 1.59
C VAL A 314 -0.93 -9.95 1.47
N ASN A 315 -1.67 -11.03 1.25
CA ASN A 315 -3.15 -10.98 1.18
C ASN A 315 -3.79 -10.56 2.50
N GLU A 316 -3.31 -11.08 3.63
CA GLU A 316 -3.80 -10.70 4.98
C GLU A 316 -3.55 -9.22 5.29
N SER A 317 -2.47 -8.64 4.76
CA SER A 317 -2.21 -7.21 4.88
C SER A 317 -3.18 -6.34 4.07
N GLY A 318 -3.95 -6.94 3.15
CA GLY A 318 -4.90 -6.26 2.27
C GLY A 318 -4.34 -5.86 0.91
N TYR A 319 -3.04 -6.01 0.68
CA TYR A 319 -2.46 -5.88 -0.65
C TYR A 319 -2.95 -6.98 -1.60
N VAL A 320 -2.83 -6.73 -2.89
CA VAL A 320 -3.17 -7.72 -3.92
C VAL A 320 -1.97 -8.66 -4.11
N PRO A 321 -2.11 -9.97 -3.85
CA PRO A 321 -1.02 -10.91 -4.07
C PRO A 321 -0.61 -10.98 -5.55
N LEU A 322 0.62 -11.41 -5.79
CA LEU A 322 1.12 -11.70 -7.13
C LEU A 322 0.47 -12.97 -7.69
N ASP A 323 0.21 -12.99 -8.99
CA ASP A 323 -0.03 -14.24 -9.70
C ASP A 323 1.26 -15.07 -9.73
N LYS A 324 1.14 -16.39 -9.68
CA LYS A 324 2.24 -17.36 -9.54
C LYS A 324 3.53 -16.96 -10.27
N ALA A 325 4.63 -16.93 -9.49
CA ALA A 325 6.01 -16.85 -9.94
C ALA A 325 6.47 -15.51 -10.55
N SER A 326 6.58 -14.47 -9.74
CA SER A 326 7.40 -13.31 -10.08
C SER A 326 8.89 -13.68 -9.93
N SER A 327 9.62 -13.69 -11.04
CA SER A 327 11.07 -13.91 -11.00
C SER A 327 11.80 -12.73 -10.34
N VAL A 328 12.81 -13.03 -9.54
CA VAL A 328 13.76 -12.03 -9.02
C VAL A 328 14.32 -11.24 -10.19
N ARG A 329 14.18 -9.91 -10.14
CA ARG A 329 14.81 -9.01 -11.12
C ARG A 329 15.91 -8.24 -10.42
N SER A 330 17.09 -8.17 -11.05
CA SER A 330 18.05 -7.15 -10.65
C SER A 330 17.41 -5.79 -10.92
N ILE A 331 17.21 -4.99 -9.87
CA ILE A 331 16.74 -3.63 -10.03
C ILE A 331 17.89 -2.72 -10.48
N TYR A 332 19.13 -3.22 -10.41
CA TYR A 332 20.34 -2.62 -10.93
C TYR A 332 21.37 -3.70 -11.29
N GLY A 333 21.56 -3.94 -12.55
CA GLY A 333 22.76 -4.54 -13.12
C GLY A 333 23.38 -3.53 -14.09
N ALA A 334 24.69 -3.48 -14.19
CA ALA A 334 25.43 -2.56 -15.05
C ALA A 334 25.15 -2.74 -16.55
N ASN A 335 24.40 -3.77 -16.95
CA ASN A 335 23.95 -3.99 -18.33
C ASN A 335 22.53 -4.53 -18.31
N ASP A 336 21.63 -3.82 -19.00
CA ASP A 336 20.28 -4.23 -19.38
C ASP A 336 19.13 -4.06 -18.36
N ILE A 337 18.78 -2.85 -18.02
CA ILE A 337 17.38 -2.40 -18.15
C ILE A 337 17.46 -0.91 -18.50
N THR A 338 17.42 -0.59 -19.78
CA THR A 338 17.07 0.75 -20.21
C THR A 338 15.68 1.05 -19.65
N LEU A 339 15.47 2.24 -19.12
CA LEU A 339 14.15 2.74 -18.66
C LEU A 339 13.03 2.48 -19.70
N SER A 340 13.40 2.31 -20.98
CA SER A 340 12.50 1.94 -22.09
C SER A 340 11.83 0.58 -21.98
N THR A 341 12.30 -0.33 -21.12
CA THR A 341 11.68 -1.66 -20.94
C THR A 341 10.70 -1.69 -19.77
N ILE A 342 10.84 -0.75 -18.84
CA ILE A 342 9.89 -0.56 -17.72
C ILE A 342 8.90 0.55 -18.05
N TYR A 343 9.34 1.52 -18.84
CA TYR A 343 8.53 2.63 -19.37
C TYR A 343 8.66 2.59 -20.89
N PRO A 344 7.71 1.95 -21.63
CA PRO A 344 7.76 1.98 -23.08
C PRO A 344 7.74 3.43 -23.53
N SER A 345 8.83 3.85 -24.16
CA SER A 345 8.87 5.14 -24.85
C SER A 345 7.77 5.14 -25.90
N SER A 346 6.81 6.06 -25.76
CA SER A 346 5.85 6.40 -26.82
C SER A 346 6.65 6.79 -28.07
N GLY A 347 6.60 5.92 -29.08
CA GLY A 347 6.98 6.25 -30.44
C GLY A 347 5.84 6.99 -31.12
#